data_aa8d9dee7b5adc062d64f0e0a402b6c4
#
_entry.id   aa8d9dee7b5adc062d64f0e0a402b6c4
#
_cell.length_a   1.000
_cell.length_b   1.000
_cell.length_c   1.000
_cell.angle_alpha   90.00
_cell.angle_beta   90.00
_cell.angle_gamma   90.00
#
_symmetry.space_group_name_H-M   'P 1'
#
loop_
_entity.id
_entity.type
_entity.pdbx_description
1 polymer ?
#
loop_
_entity_poly.entity_id
_entity_poly.type
_entity_poly.pdbx_seq_one_letter_code
_entity_poly.pdbx_strand_id
1 'polypeptide(L)'
;MDISSFTSKEVGNLGESVACEYLKRHGFKIRDRNYVKKTGELDIIAEKEDTLYFVEVKTNLVDEFPSDGNTSEEYDPSLNLHEMKIRKVACTGEWYVLEDDWEGEWQVDGVLVWLRRRDGMARVRYLPQIV
;
A
#
# COMPACT_ATOMS: atom_id res chain seq x y z
N MET A 1 13.82 14.42 -10.73
CA MET A 1 12.90 15.56 -10.56
C MET A 1 12.72 15.81 -9.06
N ASP A 2 12.99 17.01 -8.64
CA ASP A 2 12.80 17.40 -7.24
C ASP A 2 11.30 17.48 -6.93
N ILE A 3 10.86 16.79 -5.88
CA ILE A 3 9.45 16.71 -5.48
C ILE A 3 9.17 17.43 -4.16
N SER A 4 10.09 18.28 -3.71
CA SER A 4 9.94 19.00 -2.44
C SER A 4 8.67 19.85 -2.36
N SER A 5 8.16 20.30 -3.50
CA SER A 5 6.97 21.14 -3.59
C SER A 5 5.66 20.34 -3.70
N PHE A 6 5.73 19.02 -3.74
CA PHE A 6 4.54 18.17 -3.85
C PHE A 6 3.67 18.31 -2.60
N THR A 7 2.35 18.36 -2.81
CA THR A 7 1.38 18.32 -1.72
C THR A 7 1.32 16.90 -1.15
N SER A 8 0.75 16.76 0.05
CA SER A 8 0.54 15.43 0.65
C SER A 8 -0.26 14.52 -0.27
N LYS A 9 -1.25 15.06 -0.98
CA LYS A 9 -2.05 14.29 -1.93
C LYS A 9 -1.20 13.81 -3.11
N GLU A 10 -0.36 14.69 -3.66
CA GLU A 10 0.54 14.33 -4.76
C GLU A 10 1.56 13.28 -4.34
N VAL A 11 2.10 13.39 -3.14
CA VAL A 11 3.02 12.39 -2.57
C VAL A 11 2.31 11.05 -2.43
N GLY A 12 1.10 11.04 -1.88
CA GLY A 12 0.31 9.81 -1.74
C GLY A 12 -0.01 9.16 -3.08
N ASN A 13 -0.43 9.95 -4.07
CA ASN A 13 -0.73 9.44 -5.40
C ASN A 13 0.51 8.84 -6.07
N LEU A 14 1.64 9.50 -5.95
CA LEU A 14 2.90 8.98 -6.50
C LEU A 14 3.30 7.68 -5.80
N GLY A 15 3.17 7.62 -4.49
CA GLY A 15 3.46 6.42 -3.72
C GLY A 15 2.59 5.24 -4.13
N GLU A 16 1.30 5.46 -4.35
CA GLU A 16 0.40 4.41 -4.84
C GLU A 16 0.77 3.93 -6.23
N SER A 17 1.17 4.85 -7.11
CA SER A 17 1.63 4.50 -8.46
C SER A 17 2.91 3.67 -8.41
N VAL A 18 3.84 4.03 -7.54
CA VAL A 18 5.07 3.24 -7.31
C VAL A 18 4.72 1.85 -6.79
N ALA A 19 3.80 1.75 -5.84
CA ALA A 19 3.36 0.48 -5.30
C ALA A 19 2.72 -0.40 -6.38
N CYS A 20 1.89 0.17 -7.26
CA CYS A 20 1.30 -0.56 -8.38
C CYS A 20 2.36 -1.12 -9.32
N GLU A 21 3.36 -0.32 -9.68
CA GLU A 21 4.46 -0.80 -10.53
C GLU A 21 5.26 -1.91 -9.87
N TYR A 22 5.52 -1.78 -8.57
CA TYR A 22 6.19 -2.83 -7.80
C TYR A 22 5.41 -4.13 -7.86
N LEU A 23 4.10 -4.08 -7.59
CA LEU A 23 3.23 -5.24 -7.60
C LEU A 23 3.20 -5.90 -8.99
N LYS A 24 3.06 -5.11 -10.05
CA LYS A 24 3.07 -5.64 -11.43
C LYS A 24 4.37 -6.37 -11.74
N ARG A 25 5.50 -5.83 -11.33
CA ARG A 25 6.81 -6.46 -11.54
C ARG A 25 6.96 -7.79 -10.79
N HIS A 26 6.20 -7.96 -9.71
CA HIS A 26 6.20 -9.17 -8.91
C HIS A 26 5.05 -10.13 -9.28
N GLY A 27 4.43 -9.93 -10.44
CA GLY A 27 3.46 -10.85 -10.98
C GLY A 27 2.01 -10.61 -10.54
N PHE A 28 1.74 -9.52 -9.84
CA PHE A 28 0.39 -9.16 -9.46
C PHE A 28 -0.35 -8.49 -10.62
N LYS A 29 -1.62 -8.80 -10.74
CA LYS A 29 -2.53 -8.08 -11.63
C LYS A 29 -3.29 -7.06 -10.80
N ILE A 30 -3.23 -5.79 -11.18
CA ILE A 30 -4.00 -4.74 -10.51
C ILE A 30 -5.44 -4.80 -10.99
N ARG A 31 -6.37 -5.00 -10.07
CA ARG A 31 -7.80 -5.08 -10.37
C ARG A 31 -8.49 -3.73 -10.23
N ASP A 32 -8.15 -2.99 -9.17
CA ASP A 32 -8.78 -1.71 -8.89
C ASP A 32 -7.89 -0.86 -7.99
N ARG A 33 -8.16 0.44 -7.96
CA ARG A 33 -7.48 1.41 -7.10
C ARG A 33 -8.53 2.32 -6.47
N ASN A 34 -8.25 2.75 -5.24
CA ASN A 34 -9.11 3.72 -4.54
C ASN A 34 -10.58 3.27 -4.49
N TYR A 35 -10.77 2.03 -4.09
CA TYR A 35 -12.10 1.46 -3.90
C TYR A 35 -12.68 1.98 -2.58
N VAL A 36 -13.80 2.70 -2.65
CA VAL A 36 -14.38 3.41 -1.50
C VAL A 36 -15.74 2.84 -1.14
N LYS A 37 -15.94 2.58 0.15
CA LYS A 37 -17.23 2.22 0.76
C LYS A 37 -17.38 3.00 2.07
N LYS A 38 -18.56 2.92 2.70
CA LYS A 38 -18.80 3.57 3.98
C LYS A 38 -17.82 3.12 5.07
N THR A 39 -17.35 1.89 4.99
CA THR A 39 -16.40 1.32 5.94
C THR A 39 -14.97 1.81 5.76
N GLY A 40 -14.65 2.40 4.61
CA GLY A 40 -13.32 2.92 4.34
C GLY A 40 -12.92 2.82 2.88
N GLU A 41 -11.62 2.91 2.64
CA GLU A 41 -11.02 2.90 1.31
C GLU A 41 -9.95 1.82 1.23
N LEU A 42 -9.88 1.15 0.08
CA LEU A 42 -8.78 0.24 -0.28
C LEU A 42 -7.92 0.95 -1.31
N ASP A 43 -6.63 1.10 -1.00
CA ASP A 43 -5.71 1.80 -1.89
C ASP A 43 -5.50 1.05 -3.20
N ILE A 44 -5.23 -0.25 -3.10
CA ILE A 44 -5.00 -1.11 -4.27
C ILE A 44 -5.66 -2.47 -4.02
N ILE A 45 -6.31 -2.99 -5.05
CA ILE A 45 -6.80 -4.37 -5.07
C ILE A 45 -6.05 -5.09 -6.18
N ALA A 46 -5.36 -6.16 -5.82
CA ALA A 46 -4.53 -6.94 -6.74
C ALA A 46 -4.85 -8.43 -6.64
N GLU A 47 -4.48 -9.15 -7.67
CA GLU A 47 -4.68 -10.59 -7.75
C GLU A 47 -3.41 -11.28 -8.19
N LYS A 48 -3.11 -12.41 -7.56
CA LYS A 48 -1.99 -13.28 -7.95
C LYS A 48 -2.30 -14.70 -7.53
N GLU A 49 -2.18 -15.65 -8.45
CA GLU A 49 -2.35 -17.08 -8.16
C GLU A 49 -3.63 -17.40 -7.39
N ASP A 50 -4.75 -16.88 -7.87
CA ASP A 50 -6.10 -17.11 -7.32
C ASP A 50 -6.30 -16.55 -5.89
N THR A 51 -5.44 -15.66 -5.44
CA THR A 51 -5.60 -14.95 -4.19
C THR A 51 -5.80 -13.45 -4.47
N LEU A 52 -6.74 -12.83 -3.76
CA LEU A 52 -6.90 -11.38 -3.75
C LEU A 52 -6.03 -10.77 -2.65
N TYR A 53 -5.45 -9.64 -2.97
CA TYR A 53 -4.61 -8.85 -2.05
C TYR A 53 -5.19 -7.46 -1.94
N PHE A 54 -5.63 -7.11 -0.74
CA PHE A 54 -6.04 -5.73 -0.43
C PHE A 54 -4.82 -5.05 0.15
N VAL A 55 -4.25 -4.11 -0.61
CA VAL A 55 -2.95 -3.53 -0.29
C VAL A 55 -3.11 -2.10 0.20
N GLU A 56 -2.69 -1.86 1.44
CA GLU A 56 -2.59 -0.52 2.02
C GLU A 56 -1.21 0.04 1.72
N VAL A 57 -1.18 1.27 1.24
CA VAL A 57 0.08 1.95 0.89
C VAL A 57 0.33 3.08 1.88
N LYS A 58 1.51 3.07 2.48
CA LYS A 58 1.99 4.18 3.30
C LYS A 58 3.18 4.82 2.62
N THR A 59 3.07 6.10 2.31
CA THR A 59 4.13 6.84 1.62
C THR A 59 4.76 7.85 2.57
N ASN A 60 6.08 7.88 2.59
CA ASN A 60 6.87 8.83 3.37
C ASN A 60 7.78 9.62 2.43
N LEU A 61 7.71 10.94 2.53
CA LEU A 61 8.63 11.83 1.83
C LEU A 61 9.85 12.03 2.73
N VAL A 62 11.03 11.72 2.22
CA VAL A 62 12.27 11.72 3.01
C VAL A 62 13.38 12.45 2.28
N ASP A 63 14.35 12.95 3.05
CA ASP A 63 15.57 13.53 2.47
C ASP A 63 16.55 12.43 2.08
N GLU A 64 16.68 11.41 2.92
CA GLU A 64 17.51 10.24 2.67
C GLU A 64 16.72 8.96 2.99
N PHE A 65 16.98 7.90 2.23
CA PHE A 65 16.37 6.62 2.51
C PHE A 65 16.86 6.05 3.84
N PRO A 66 15.98 5.30 4.57
CA PRO A 66 16.43 4.59 5.76
C PRO A 66 17.58 3.64 5.38
N SER A 67 18.60 3.56 6.23
CA SER A 67 19.72 2.65 5.99
C SER A 67 19.27 1.20 6.14
N ASP A 68 19.82 0.32 5.30
CA ASP A 68 19.58 -1.11 5.39
C ASP A 68 20.01 -1.60 6.78
N GLY A 69 19.15 -2.28 7.50
CA GLY A 69 19.41 -2.77 8.83
C GLY A 69 18.96 -1.84 9.96
N ASN A 70 18.56 -0.60 9.65
CA ASN A 70 17.95 0.32 10.60
C ASN A 70 16.43 0.30 10.55
N THR A 71 15.86 -0.71 9.98
CA THR A 71 14.48 -1.04 10.24
C THR A 71 14.45 -1.74 11.60
N SER A 72 14.85 -1.02 12.65
CA SER A 72 14.49 -1.44 13.99
C SER A 72 12.98 -1.52 14.01
N GLU A 73 12.46 -2.51 14.69
CA GLU A 73 11.02 -2.66 14.92
C GLU A 73 10.39 -1.36 15.41
N GLU A 74 11.18 -0.50 16.05
CA GLU A 74 10.79 0.82 16.52
C GLU A 74 10.45 1.79 15.40
N TYR A 75 10.86 1.50 14.16
CA TYR A 75 10.67 2.38 13.02
C TYR A 75 9.93 1.70 11.87
N ASP A 76 9.16 0.67 12.18
CA ASP A 76 8.31 0.04 11.19
C ASP A 76 7.02 0.88 11.07
N PRO A 77 6.83 1.64 9.97
CA PRO A 77 5.61 2.43 9.81
C PRO A 77 4.35 1.57 9.76
N SER A 78 4.49 0.24 9.58
CA SER A 78 3.34 -0.65 9.66
C SER A 78 2.76 -0.67 11.08
N LEU A 79 3.57 -0.37 12.10
CA LEU A 79 3.10 -0.24 13.48
C LEU A 79 2.24 1.00 13.69
N ASN A 80 2.28 1.96 12.75
CA ASN A 80 1.43 3.15 12.77
C ASN A 80 0.11 2.92 12.06
N LEU A 81 -0.12 1.74 11.52
CA LEU A 81 -1.42 1.35 11.02
C LEU A 81 -2.30 1.06 12.23
N HIS A 82 -3.14 2.01 12.58
CA HIS A 82 -4.07 1.88 13.68
C HIS A 82 -4.90 0.63 13.53
N GLU A 83 -5.07 -0.13 14.58
CA GLU A 83 -5.91 -1.33 14.60
C GLU A 83 -7.30 -1.07 14.01
N MET A 84 -7.88 0.10 14.27
CA MET A 84 -9.16 0.50 13.70
C MET A 84 -9.10 0.65 12.17
N LYS A 85 -8.00 1.17 11.64
CA LYS A 85 -7.82 1.31 10.20
C LYS A 85 -7.73 -0.07 9.54
N ILE A 86 -7.00 -0.98 10.15
CA ILE A 86 -6.86 -2.35 9.66
C ILE A 86 -8.22 -3.06 9.61
N ARG A 87 -9.03 -2.90 10.65
CA ARG A 87 -10.39 -3.46 10.69
C ARG A 87 -11.27 -2.88 9.58
N LYS A 88 -11.19 -1.58 9.35
CA LYS A 88 -11.93 -0.92 8.26
C LYS A 88 -11.50 -1.45 6.90
N VAL A 89 -10.22 -1.68 6.70
CA VAL A 89 -9.69 -2.26 5.47
C VAL A 89 -10.25 -3.66 5.27
N ALA A 90 -10.23 -4.49 6.29
CA ALA A 90 -10.76 -5.85 6.22
C ALA A 90 -12.27 -5.84 5.90
N CYS A 91 -13.04 -4.99 6.57
CA CYS A 91 -14.48 -4.85 6.30
C CYS A 91 -14.75 -4.39 4.86
N THR A 92 -13.98 -3.44 4.37
CA THR A 92 -14.12 -2.95 2.99
C THR A 92 -13.73 -4.03 1.99
N GLY A 93 -12.71 -4.83 2.31
CA GLY A 93 -12.33 -5.99 1.52
C GLY A 93 -13.43 -7.03 1.42
N GLU A 94 -14.15 -7.28 2.51
CA GLU A 94 -15.30 -8.19 2.50
C GLU A 94 -16.40 -7.69 1.54
N TRP A 95 -16.64 -6.39 1.49
CA TRP A 95 -17.57 -5.80 0.52
C TRP A 95 -17.13 -6.11 -0.91
N TYR A 96 -15.85 -5.95 -1.21
CA TYR A 96 -15.33 -6.25 -2.53
C TYR A 96 -15.49 -7.71 -2.89
N VAL A 97 -15.18 -8.61 -1.96
CA VAL A 97 -15.33 -10.06 -2.14
C VAL A 97 -16.78 -10.41 -2.51
N LEU A 98 -17.74 -9.80 -1.83
CA LEU A 98 -19.16 -10.03 -2.09
C LEU A 98 -19.60 -9.48 -3.44
N GLU A 99 -19.20 -8.25 -3.76
CA GLU A 99 -19.60 -7.58 -5.00
C GLU A 99 -18.99 -8.25 -6.25
N ASP A 100 -17.79 -8.80 -6.12
CA ASP A 100 -17.08 -9.44 -7.22
C ASP A 100 -17.37 -10.95 -7.31
N ASP A 101 -18.15 -11.49 -6.39
CA ASP A 101 -18.40 -12.94 -6.26
C ASP A 101 -17.08 -13.74 -6.19
N TRP A 102 -16.12 -13.21 -5.46
CA TRP A 102 -14.82 -13.87 -5.31
C TRP A 102 -14.94 -15.09 -4.43
N GLU A 103 -14.49 -16.24 -4.93
CA GLU A 103 -14.57 -17.52 -4.21
C GLU A 103 -13.22 -18.00 -3.66
N GLY A 104 -12.13 -17.36 -4.02
CA GLY A 104 -10.78 -17.74 -3.59
C GLY A 104 -10.38 -17.14 -2.26
N GLU A 105 -9.12 -17.34 -1.92
CA GLU A 105 -8.51 -16.74 -0.73
C GLU A 105 -8.33 -15.24 -0.91
N TRP A 106 -8.24 -14.53 0.20
CA TRP A 106 -7.86 -13.11 0.20
C TRP A 106 -7.10 -12.77 1.47
N GLN A 107 -6.28 -11.72 1.39
CA GLN A 107 -5.51 -11.25 2.52
C GLN A 107 -5.28 -9.75 2.41
N VAL A 108 -4.87 -9.13 3.51
CA VAL A 108 -4.53 -7.71 3.57
C VAL A 108 -3.02 -7.60 3.72
N ASP A 109 -2.40 -6.89 2.78
CA ASP A 109 -0.96 -6.64 2.77
C ASP A 109 -0.69 -5.15 2.85
N GLY A 110 0.54 -4.80 3.17
CA GLY A 110 0.99 -3.42 3.19
C GLY A 110 2.15 -3.19 2.25
N VAL A 111 2.26 -1.97 1.76
CA VAL A 111 3.43 -1.51 1.01
C VAL A 111 3.88 -0.19 1.60
N LEU A 112 5.13 -0.14 2.02
CA LEU A 112 5.77 1.09 2.45
C LEU A 112 6.56 1.65 1.30
N VAL A 113 6.36 2.95 1.00
CA VAL A 113 7.07 3.64 -0.05
C VAL A 113 7.79 4.84 0.57
N TRP A 114 9.08 4.95 0.32
CA TRP A 114 9.86 6.14 0.65
C TRP A 114 10.17 6.87 -0.65
N LEU A 115 9.84 8.14 -0.71
CA LEU A 115 10.14 9.01 -1.85
C LEU A 115 11.18 10.04 -1.41
N ARG A 116 12.27 10.13 -2.15
CA ARG A 116 13.35 11.07 -1.82
C ARG A 116 13.07 12.42 -2.47
N ARG A 117 13.15 13.50 -1.67
CA ARG A 117 12.76 14.85 -2.10
C ARG A 117 13.52 15.34 -3.30
N ARG A 118 14.84 15.15 -3.32
CA ARG A 118 15.69 15.79 -4.31
C ARG A 118 15.52 15.26 -5.74
N ASP A 119 15.06 14.03 -5.91
CA ASP A 119 14.99 13.39 -7.21
C ASP A 119 13.74 12.54 -7.45
N GLY A 120 12.90 12.37 -6.43
CA GLY A 120 11.71 11.55 -6.55
C GLY A 120 11.97 10.05 -6.64
N MET A 121 13.21 9.62 -6.37
CA MET A 121 13.53 8.20 -6.34
C MET A 121 12.76 7.49 -5.22
N ALA A 122 12.38 6.26 -5.46
CA ALA A 122 11.56 5.48 -4.54
C ALA A 122 12.28 4.25 -4.02
N ARG A 123 12.00 3.92 -2.76
CA ARG A 123 12.34 2.63 -2.16
C ARG A 123 11.04 2.01 -1.65
N VAL A 124 10.89 0.71 -1.83
CA VAL A 124 9.65 0.00 -1.49
C VAL A 124 9.96 -1.15 -0.56
N ARG A 125 9.10 -1.34 0.44
CA ARG A 125 9.12 -2.52 1.30
C ARG A 125 7.74 -3.14 1.33
N TYR A 126 7.66 -4.43 1.01
CA TYR A 126 6.41 -5.18 1.01
C TYR A 126 6.20 -5.87 2.36
N LEU A 127 4.99 -5.75 2.91
CA LEU A 127 4.61 -6.32 4.20
C LEU A 127 3.45 -7.29 3.99
N PRO A 128 3.71 -8.60 3.89
CA PRO A 128 2.62 -9.56 3.70
C PRO A 128 1.81 -9.74 4.98
N GLN A 129 0.52 -9.96 4.80
CA GLN A 129 -0.41 -10.31 5.88
C GLN A 129 -0.29 -9.42 7.13
N ILE A 130 -0.64 -8.14 6.96
CA ILE A 130 -0.63 -7.18 8.07
C ILE A 130 -1.86 -7.30 8.99
N VAL A 131 -2.76 -8.18 8.62
CA VAL A 131 -3.95 -8.52 9.41
C VAL A 131 -3.96 -9.99 9.74
#